data_0beb57111f40e90554a0828f5fed9957
#
_entry.id   0beb57111f40e90554a0828f5fed9957
#
_cell.length_a   1.000
_cell.length_b   1.000
_cell.length_c   1.000
_cell.angle_alpha   90.00
_cell.angle_beta   90.00
_cell.angle_gamma   90.00
#
_symmetry.space_group_name_H-M   'P 1'
#
loop_
_entity.id
_entity.type
_entity.pdbx_description
1 polymer ?
#
loop_
_entity_poly.entity_id
_entity_poly.type
_entity_poly.pdbx_seq_one_letter_code
_entity_poly.pdbx_strand_id
1 'polypeptide(L)'
;ADGTLTAVHFHNISNTGAYGNHGGETLFAASAAVAIYRCPNKRFDAYAVYTNTVPSGALRGYGMTQPAFAVECAIDELAAALGIDALELRRRNIVRPGDALLATDAHPDDVSFTEDTLARCIDRVDRALREHDEHSGGDDLGPDWLIGEGTASSIHETAPPTEHISEAWATLCDDGRYEIAVGTVEFGEGTSTAHVQIAAAVLFTTPDRIRLVQSDTDRTGFDTGAFASAGLFVAGNAVLRAATALRDRMLLLAADHTGVDRASCFLADDTVICGGKRIPVSELNAAAAERGMRLTEARKAYGSPRSVSANTQGMRVAVNRVTGEIRILYSVQALDPGVVINPAQVRGQVEGGVAQGIGFVLTENFHLDDTGTMLNPNLRNYRIPTYADIPRTEVLIVESTDSAGPMASKGIAESCINPVAPALANAVYDATGIRFRDLPLTPERIFERLRDVP
;
A
#
# COMPACT_ATOMS: atom_id res chain seq x y z
N ALA A 1 3.22 -21.90 28.06
CA ALA A 1 3.96 -21.28 26.94
C ALA A 1 3.91 -19.77 27.11
N ASP A 2 5.00 -19.10 26.77
CA ASP A 2 5.11 -17.64 26.92
C ASP A 2 4.56 -16.87 25.71
N GLY A 3 4.04 -17.59 24.70
CA GLY A 3 3.51 -17.01 23.45
C GLY A 3 4.56 -16.74 22.37
N THR A 4 5.83 -17.14 22.57
CA THR A 4 6.86 -17.03 21.51
C THR A 4 6.62 -18.07 20.41
N LEU A 5 6.61 -17.63 19.16
CA LEU A 5 6.48 -18.52 18.00
C LEU A 5 7.77 -19.31 17.79
N THR A 6 7.65 -20.63 17.73
CA THR A 6 8.78 -21.54 17.53
C THR A 6 8.80 -22.19 16.15
N ALA A 7 7.66 -22.35 15.50
CA ALA A 7 7.53 -22.88 14.15
C ALA A 7 6.29 -22.32 13.46
N VAL A 8 6.40 -22.05 12.17
CA VAL A 8 5.29 -21.71 11.29
C VAL A 8 5.40 -22.57 10.02
N HIS A 9 4.33 -23.26 9.69
CA HIS A 9 4.19 -23.93 8.41
C HIS A 9 2.96 -23.36 7.68
N PHE A 10 3.19 -22.76 6.54
CA PHE A 10 2.14 -22.20 5.68
C PHE A 10 2.06 -23.01 4.39
N HIS A 11 0.87 -23.53 4.07
CA HIS A 11 0.60 -24.27 2.85
C HIS A 11 -0.44 -23.50 2.02
N ASN A 12 -0.07 -23.12 0.80
CA ASN A 12 -0.91 -22.32 -0.10
C ASN A 12 -1.15 -23.03 -1.42
N ILE A 13 -2.40 -23.13 -1.83
CA ILE A 13 -2.81 -23.59 -3.15
C ILE A 13 -3.62 -22.48 -3.81
N SER A 14 -3.09 -21.90 -4.88
CA SER A 14 -3.74 -20.83 -5.64
C SER A 14 -4.27 -21.36 -6.96
N ASN A 15 -5.57 -21.19 -7.19
CA ASN A 15 -6.21 -21.48 -8.46
C ASN A 15 -5.92 -20.35 -9.46
N THR A 16 -5.20 -20.65 -10.55
CA THR A 16 -4.88 -19.68 -11.60
C THR A 16 -5.89 -19.68 -12.75
N GLY A 17 -6.87 -20.60 -12.73
CA GLY A 17 -7.77 -20.81 -13.85
C GLY A 17 -7.07 -21.44 -15.05
N ALA A 18 -7.62 -21.20 -16.24
CA ALA A 18 -7.21 -21.91 -17.46
C ALA A 18 -5.82 -21.51 -18.03
N TYR A 19 -5.34 -20.29 -17.76
CA TYR A 19 -4.20 -19.72 -18.47
C TYR A 19 -2.99 -19.37 -17.58
N GLY A 20 -3.05 -19.65 -16.30
CA GLY A 20 -1.92 -19.44 -15.38
C GLY A 20 -1.63 -17.98 -15.01
N ASN A 21 -1.94 -17.01 -15.86
CA ASN A 21 -1.76 -15.58 -15.64
C ASN A 21 -0.59 -15.26 -14.67
N HIS A 22 -0.77 -14.48 -13.62
CA HIS A 22 0.24 -14.12 -12.60
C HIS A 22 0.40 -15.16 -11.47
N GLY A 23 0.06 -16.42 -11.68
CA GLY A 23 0.02 -17.44 -10.62
C GLY A 23 1.33 -17.62 -9.85
N GLY A 24 2.47 -17.69 -10.52
CA GLY A 24 3.79 -17.87 -9.89
C GLY A 24 4.20 -16.68 -9.03
N GLU A 25 4.07 -15.49 -9.56
CA GLU A 25 4.45 -14.25 -8.90
C GLU A 25 3.57 -13.94 -7.68
N THR A 26 2.25 -14.24 -7.75
CA THR A 26 1.35 -14.08 -6.59
C THR A 26 1.70 -15.01 -5.45
N LEU A 27 2.16 -16.23 -5.74
CA LEU A 27 2.64 -17.16 -4.73
C LEU A 27 3.90 -16.66 -4.03
N PHE A 28 4.82 -16.08 -4.79
CA PHE A 28 6.03 -15.50 -4.23
C PHE A 28 5.69 -14.37 -3.25
N ALA A 29 4.85 -13.42 -3.66
CA ALA A 29 4.40 -12.31 -2.82
C ALA A 29 3.66 -12.79 -1.56
N ALA A 30 2.96 -13.93 -1.62
CA ALA A 30 2.26 -14.53 -0.48
C ALA A 30 3.18 -14.87 0.71
N SER A 31 4.48 -15.10 0.48
CA SER A 31 5.45 -15.39 1.53
C SER A 31 5.61 -14.27 2.55
N ALA A 32 5.35 -13.02 2.18
CA ALA A 32 5.41 -11.87 3.06
C ALA A 32 4.40 -11.93 4.23
N ALA A 33 3.32 -12.72 4.11
CA ALA A 33 2.38 -12.93 5.20
C ALA A 33 3.00 -13.63 6.43
N VAL A 34 4.00 -14.48 6.23
CA VAL A 34 4.75 -15.13 7.33
C VAL A 34 6.03 -14.37 7.67
N ALA A 35 6.46 -13.44 6.83
CA ALA A 35 7.63 -12.61 7.07
C ALA A 35 7.42 -11.62 8.21
N ILE A 36 6.20 -11.15 8.42
CA ILE A 36 5.83 -10.22 9.50
C ILE A 36 6.18 -10.73 10.92
N TYR A 37 6.29 -12.05 11.12
CA TYR A 37 6.56 -12.64 12.43
C TYR A 37 7.97 -13.21 12.53
N ARG A 38 8.65 -12.94 13.64
CA ARG A 38 9.89 -13.62 14.02
C ARG A 38 9.57 -15.06 14.39
N CYS A 39 10.20 -15.99 13.72
CA CYS A 39 10.06 -17.40 14.01
C CYS A 39 11.31 -18.14 13.52
N PRO A 40 11.99 -18.95 14.34
CA PRO A 40 13.22 -19.62 13.93
C PRO A 40 13.01 -20.71 12.87
N ASN A 41 11.81 -21.28 12.81
CA ASN A 41 11.50 -22.36 11.87
C ASN A 41 10.27 -21.97 11.04
N LYS A 42 10.51 -21.46 9.83
CA LYS A 42 9.46 -21.11 8.86
C LYS A 42 9.52 -22.08 7.68
N ARG A 43 8.37 -22.63 7.31
CA ARG A 43 8.19 -23.38 6.07
C ARG A 43 7.03 -22.82 5.29
N PHE A 44 7.25 -22.57 4.00
CA PHE A 44 6.26 -22.07 3.07
C PHE A 44 6.19 -23.00 1.87
N ASP A 45 5.11 -23.75 1.74
CA ASP A 45 4.82 -24.63 0.60
C ASP A 45 3.68 -23.98 -0.23
N ALA A 46 3.97 -23.59 -1.47
CA ALA A 46 3.02 -22.87 -2.30
C ALA A 46 2.90 -23.49 -3.70
N TYR A 47 1.67 -23.61 -4.18
CA TYR A 47 1.33 -24.24 -5.45
C TYR A 47 0.38 -23.35 -6.25
N ALA A 48 0.75 -23.01 -7.49
CA ALA A 48 -0.15 -22.46 -8.48
C ALA A 48 -0.71 -23.59 -9.34
N VAL A 49 -2.01 -23.75 -9.36
CA VAL A 49 -2.66 -24.85 -10.05
C VAL A 49 -3.56 -24.36 -11.19
N TYR A 50 -3.45 -25.00 -12.35
CA TYR A 50 -4.36 -24.79 -13.46
C TYR A 50 -5.68 -25.48 -13.21
N THR A 51 -6.78 -24.82 -13.58
CA THR A 51 -8.13 -25.38 -13.55
C THR A 51 -8.92 -24.95 -14.78
N ASN A 52 -10.11 -25.53 -14.99
CA ASN A 52 -11.01 -25.17 -16.08
C ASN A 52 -11.93 -23.97 -15.74
N THR A 53 -11.53 -23.16 -14.74
CA THR A 53 -12.29 -21.95 -14.37
C THR A 53 -11.77 -20.71 -15.10
N VAL A 54 -12.44 -19.58 -14.93
CA VAL A 54 -11.97 -18.29 -15.44
C VAL A 54 -10.55 -17.98 -14.91
N PRO A 55 -9.70 -17.33 -15.73
CA PRO A 55 -8.36 -16.93 -15.28
C PRO A 55 -8.42 -16.03 -14.05
N SER A 56 -7.56 -16.31 -13.09
CA SER A 56 -7.33 -15.43 -11.93
C SER A 56 -5.89 -14.93 -11.94
N GLY A 57 -5.64 -13.79 -11.32
CA GLY A 57 -4.30 -13.17 -11.36
C GLY A 57 -4.15 -12.01 -10.40
N ALA A 58 -3.48 -10.96 -10.86
CA ALA A 58 -3.14 -9.81 -10.05
C ALA A 58 -4.37 -9.06 -9.52
N LEU A 59 -4.35 -8.76 -8.23
CA LEU A 59 -5.32 -7.95 -7.53
C LEU A 59 -4.58 -7.02 -6.56
N ARG A 60 -5.18 -5.90 -6.19
CA ARG A 60 -4.64 -5.00 -5.15
C ARG A 60 -4.29 -5.78 -3.88
N GLY A 61 -3.10 -5.56 -3.30
CA GLY A 61 -2.55 -6.38 -2.24
C GLY A 61 -1.91 -7.67 -2.76
N TYR A 62 -1.34 -7.61 -3.94
CA TYR A 62 -0.79 -8.66 -4.79
C TYR A 62 -0.23 -9.86 -4.03
N GLY A 63 -0.95 -10.99 -4.09
CA GLY A 63 -0.63 -12.23 -3.44
C GLY A 63 -0.76 -12.27 -1.91
N MET A 64 -0.97 -11.14 -1.24
CA MET A 64 -0.95 -11.04 0.23
C MET A 64 -2.31 -11.14 0.91
N THR A 65 -3.40 -10.78 0.25
CA THR A 65 -4.73 -10.68 0.89
C THR A 65 -5.20 -12.00 1.49
N GLN A 66 -5.13 -13.09 0.73
CA GLN A 66 -5.55 -14.42 1.17
C GLN A 66 -4.62 -15.02 2.23
N PRO A 67 -3.28 -15.00 2.05
CA PRO A 67 -2.35 -15.43 3.08
C PRO A 67 -2.44 -14.62 4.37
N ALA A 68 -2.60 -13.30 4.30
CA ALA A 68 -2.80 -12.46 5.48
C ALA A 68 -4.06 -12.88 6.26
N PHE A 69 -5.16 -13.19 5.55
CA PHE A 69 -6.36 -13.73 6.18
C PHE A 69 -6.06 -15.01 6.98
N ALA A 70 -5.40 -15.98 6.36
CA ALA A 70 -5.09 -17.24 7.01
C ALA A 70 -4.13 -17.09 8.21
N VAL A 71 -3.04 -16.34 8.03
CA VAL A 71 -2.00 -16.16 9.06
C VAL A 71 -2.55 -15.36 10.24
N GLU A 72 -3.20 -14.24 9.98
CA GLU A 72 -3.69 -13.35 11.04
C GLU A 72 -4.86 -13.95 11.83
N CYS A 73 -5.73 -14.74 11.17
CA CYS A 73 -6.75 -15.53 11.87
C CYS A 73 -6.11 -16.64 12.72
N ALA A 74 -5.07 -17.31 12.25
CA ALA A 74 -4.36 -18.33 13.02
C ALA A 74 -3.62 -17.75 14.23
N ILE A 75 -3.04 -16.56 14.11
CA ILE A 75 -2.42 -15.84 15.25
C ILE A 75 -3.47 -15.46 16.29
N ASP A 76 -4.64 -15.03 15.86
CA ASP A 76 -5.76 -14.70 16.75
C ASP A 76 -6.29 -15.95 17.50
N GLU A 77 -6.47 -17.06 16.79
CA GLU A 77 -6.83 -18.34 17.41
C GLU A 77 -5.77 -18.83 18.41
N LEU A 78 -4.50 -18.65 18.08
CA LEU A 78 -3.39 -19.01 18.98
C LEU A 78 -3.41 -18.14 20.23
N ALA A 79 -3.68 -16.85 20.11
CA ALA A 79 -3.81 -15.93 21.24
C ALA A 79 -4.94 -16.38 22.18
N ALA A 80 -6.12 -16.65 21.62
CA ALA A 80 -7.27 -17.17 22.37
C ALA A 80 -6.95 -18.50 23.09
N ALA A 81 -6.32 -19.45 22.39
CA ALA A 81 -5.94 -20.75 22.95
C ALA A 81 -4.90 -20.63 24.08
N LEU A 82 -4.04 -19.61 24.07
CA LEU A 82 -3.05 -19.34 25.11
C LEU A 82 -3.58 -18.45 26.23
N GLY A 83 -4.75 -17.84 26.09
CA GLY A 83 -5.27 -16.84 27.01
C GLY A 83 -4.42 -15.56 27.03
N ILE A 84 -3.83 -15.21 25.90
CA ILE A 84 -3.01 -14.02 25.71
C ILE A 84 -3.82 -13.04 24.84
N ASP A 85 -3.76 -11.75 25.15
CA ASP A 85 -4.33 -10.70 24.31
C ASP A 85 -3.75 -10.77 22.88
N ALA A 86 -4.61 -10.65 21.86
CA ALA A 86 -4.22 -10.84 20.46
C ALA A 86 -3.18 -9.82 19.99
N LEU A 87 -3.26 -8.55 20.43
CA LEU A 87 -2.26 -7.53 20.11
C LEU A 87 -0.96 -7.77 20.87
N GLU A 88 -1.05 -8.25 22.12
CA GLU A 88 0.14 -8.61 22.89
C GLU A 88 0.91 -9.78 22.27
N LEU A 89 0.19 -10.81 21.76
CA LEU A 89 0.84 -11.90 21.05
C LEU A 89 1.55 -11.42 19.79
N ARG A 90 0.94 -10.47 19.06
CA ARG A 90 1.56 -9.82 17.89
C ARG A 90 2.81 -9.05 18.31
N ARG A 91 2.73 -8.17 19.33
CA ARG A 91 3.88 -7.37 19.82
C ARG A 91 5.10 -8.23 20.19
N ARG A 92 4.86 -9.42 20.74
CA ARG A 92 5.95 -10.36 21.11
C ARG A 92 6.66 -10.92 19.90
N ASN A 93 5.93 -11.15 18.84
CA ASN A 93 6.41 -11.95 17.72
C ASN A 93 6.67 -11.18 16.42
N ILE A 94 6.22 -9.95 16.28
CA ILE A 94 6.50 -9.17 15.07
C ILE A 94 8.00 -8.93 14.86
N VAL A 95 8.40 -8.81 13.60
CA VAL A 95 9.75 -8.41 13.21
C VAL A 95 10.13 -7.05 13.77
N ARG A 96 11.40 -6.87 14.05
CA ARG A 96 11.99 -5.64 14.60
C ARG A 96 13.02 -5.08 13.63
N PRO A 97 13.38 -3.80 13.76
CA PRO A 97 14.47 -3.22 12.99
C PRO A 97 15.72 -4.08 13.02
N GLY A 98 16.22 -4.43 11.82
CA GLY A 98 17.39 -5.29 11.66
C GLY A 98 17.11 -6.80 11.58
N ASP A 99 15.86 -7.23 11.78
CA ASP A 99 15.46 -8.61 11.48
C ASP A 99 15.41 -8.82 9.96
N ALA A 100 15.82 -10.00 9.49
CA ALA A 100 15.63 -10.40 8.11
C ALA A 100 14.15 -10.63 7.83
N LEU A 101 13.59 -9.94 6.81
CA LEU A 101 12.18 -10.06 6.46
C LEU A 101 11.91 -11.29 5.59
N LEU A 102 12.71 -11.49 4.55
CA LEU A 102 12.59 -12.58 3.61
C LEU A 102 13.99 -13.17 3.32
N ALA A 103 14.35 -14.23 4.01
CA ALA A 103 15.50 -15.03 3.63
C ALA A 103 15.06 -16.13 2.65
N THR A 104 15.15 -15.86 1.35
CA THR A 104 15.10 -16.91 0.34
C THR A 104 16.42 -16.92 -0.41
N ASP A 105 16.94 -18.11 -0.73
CA ASP A 105 18.16 -18.26 -1.54
C ASP A 105 18.01 -17.66 -2.97
N ALA A 106 16.78 -17.35 -3.37
CA ALA A 106 16.47 -16.86 -4.71
C ALA A 106 16.54 -15.34 -4.87
N HIS A 107 16.46 -14.57 -3.78
CA HIS A 107 16.46 -13.10 -3.83
C HIS A 107 17.33 -12.54 -2.72
N PRO A 108 18.30 -11.65 -3.05
CA PRO A 108 19.08 -10.95 -2.04
C PRO A 108 18.13 -10.14 -1.15
N ASP A 109 18.50 -10.02 0.11
CA ASP A 109 17.82 -9.15 1.07
C ASP A 109 18.09 -7.68 0.70
N ASP A 110 17.29 -7.14 -0.21
CA ASP A 110 17.31 -5.75 -0.65
C ASP A 110 16.22 -4.90 0.03
N VAL A 111 15.53 -5.49 1.02
CA VAL A 111 14.43 -4.87 1.73
C VAL A 111 14.92 -4.23 3.02
N SER A 112 14.70 -2.93 3.15
CA SER A 112 15.06 -2.17 4.35
C SER A 112 13.88 -2.07 5.32
N PHE A 113 14.11 -2.46 6.59
CA PHE A 113 13.20 -2.25 7.72
C PHE A 113 14.05 -1.83 8.93
N THR A 114 14.21 -0.53 9.10
CA THR A 114 15.13 0.04 10.08
C THR A 114 14.44 0.81 11.21
N GLU A 115 13.16 1.13 11.05
CA GLU A 115 12.32 1.77 12.06
C GLU A 115 11.20 0.85 12.53
N ASP A 116 10.87 0.88 13.83
CA ASP A 116 9.84 0.03 14.44
C ASP A 116 8.41 0.53 14.15
N THR A 117 8.09 0.67 12.86
CA THR A 117 6.81 1.24 12.43
C THR A 117 5.65 0.28 12.63
N LEU A 118 5.88 -1.03 12.53
CA LEU A 118 4.84 -2.02 12.74
C LEU A 118 4.32 -2.04 14.18
N ALA A 119 5.22 -1.98 15.18
CA ALA A 119 4.81 -1.87 16.58
C ALA A 119 4.07 -0.55 16.84
N ARG A 120 4.53 0.55 16.24
CA ARG A 120 3.86 1.85 16.34
C ARG A 120 2.46 1.82 15.72
N CYS A 121 2.24 1.10 14.61
CA CYS A 121 0.93 0.89 14.01
C CYS A 121 0.01 0.12 14.96
N ILE A 122 0.50 -0.97 15.56
CA ILE A 122 -0.24 -1.77 16.55
C ILE A 122 -0.66 -0.90 17.74
N ASP A 123 0.26 -0.12 18.30
CA ASP A 123 -0.02 0.73 19.47
C ASP A 123 -1.01 1.85 19.17
N ARG A 124 -0.99 2.40 17.95
CA ARG A 124 -1.96 3.41 17.53
C ARG A 124 -3.35 2.84 17.39
N VAL A 125 -3.48 1.65 16.81
CA VAL A 125 -4.79 0.97 16.66
C VAL A 125 -5.34 0.53 18.02
N ASP A 126 -4.52 -0.07 18.87
CA ASP A 126 -4.91 -0.45 20.24
C ASP A 126 -5.47 0.74 21.02
N ARG A 127 -4.78 1.88 20.97
CA ARG A 127 -5.25 3.11 21.62
C ARG A 127 -6.58 3.59 21.04
N ALA A 128 -6.71 3.64 19.72
CA ALA A 128 -7.93 4.13 19.07
C ALA A 128 -9.14 3.24 19.37
N LEU A 129 -8.98 1.91 19.43
CA LEU A 129 -10.04 0.99 19.82
C LEU A 129 -10.49 1.23 21.27
N ARG A 130 -9.57 1.37 22.22
CA ARG A 130 -9.89 1.66 23.63
C ARG A 130 -10.57 3.02 23.80
N GLU A 131 -10.07 4.07 23.15
CA GLU A 131 -10.67 5.42 23.21
C GLU A 131 -12.08 5.42 22.60
N HIS A 132 -12.31 4.65 21.53
CA HIS A 132 -13.63 4.50 20.94
C HIS A 132 -14.60 3.77 21.92
N ASP A 133 -14.18 2.72 22.58
CA ASP A 133 -14.99 1.97 23.53
C ASP A 133 -15.41 2.84 24.73
N GLU A 134 -14.51 3.66 25.24
CA GLU A 134 -14.81 4.62 26.33
C GLU A 134 -15.87 5.67 25.95
N HIS A 135 -15.97 6.04 24.67
CA HIS A 135 -16.86 7.10 24.19
C HIS A 135 -18.16 6.60 23.57
N SER A 136 -18.24 5.35 23.14
CA SER A 136 -19.40 4.80 22.42
C SER A 136 -20.62 4.54 23.30
N GLY A 137 -20.47 4.55 24.62
CA GLY A 137 -21.59 4.47 25.58
C GLY A 137 -22.40 3.18 25.57
N GLY A 138 -21.92 2.17 24.84
CA GLY A 138 -22.65 0.95 24.48
C GLY A 138 -23.59 1.23 23.29
N ASP A 139 -23.36 0.56 22.16
CA ASP A 139 -24.22 0.65 20.99
C ASP A 139 -25.63 0.16 21.36
N ASP A 140 -26.64 1.03 21.26
CA ASP A 140 -28.05 0.72 21.57
C ASP A 140 -28.67 -0.15 20.45
N LEU A 141 -28.14 -1.35 20.27
CA LEU A 141 -28.49 -2.29 19.20
C LEU A 141 -29.51 -3.36 19.61
N GLY A 142 -29.82 -3.44 20.91
CA GLY A 142 -30.72 -4.45 21.46
C GLY A 142 -30.06 -5.83 21.66
N PRO A 143 -30.79 -6.79 22.29
CA PRO A 143 -30.21 -8.03 22.83
C PRO A 143 -29.80 -9.09 21.79
N ASP A 144 -30.21 -8.91 20.54
CA ASP A 144 -29.89 -9.85 19.46
C ASP A 144 -28.55 -9.54 18.76
N TRP A 145 -27.88 -8.47 19.17
CA TRP A 145 -26.61 -8.09 18.60
C TRP A 145 -25.46 -8.46 19.54
N LEU A 146 -24.50 -9.20 18.98
CA LEU A 146 -23.24 -9.57 19.61
C LEU A 146 -22.16 -8.63 19.12
N ILE A 147 -21.44 -8.01 20.06
CA ILE A 147 -20.38 -7.05 19.72
C ILE A 147 -19.03 -7.73 19.89
N GLY A 148 -18.11 -7.46 18.97
CA GLY A 148 -16.74 -7.95 19.04
C GLY A 148 -15.76 -7.04 18.35
N GLU A 149 -14.50 -7.18 18.74
CA GLU A 149 -13.37 -6.43 18.20
C GLU A 149 -12.33 -7.37 17.59
N GLY A 150 -11.73 -6.93 16.49
CA GLY A 150 -10.70 -7.71 15.83
C GLY A 150 -9.61 -6.83 15.24
N THR A 151 -8.41 -7.35 15.27
CA THR A 151 -7.23 -6.67 14.73
C THR A 151 -6.45 -7.60 13.82
N ALA A 152 -5.73 -7.01 12.88
CA ALA A 152 -4.76 -7.71 12.05
C ALA A 152 -3.67 -6.76 11.59
N SER A 153 -2.48 -7.29 11.35
CA SER A 153 -1.33 -6.53 10.88
C SER A 153 -0.79 -7.10 9.58
N SER A 154 -0.17 -6.26 8.77
CA SER A 154 0.55 -6.73 7.58
C SER A 154 1.73 -5.82 7.26
N ILE A 155 2.62 -6.34 6.44
CA ILE A 155 3.66 -5.58 5.76
C ILE A 155 3.48 -5.75 4.26
N HIS A 156 3.93 -4.76 3.49
CA HIS A 156 3.93 -4.85 2.04
C HIS A 156 5.22 -4.22 1.50
N GLU A 157 5.90 -4.98 0.66
CA GLU A 157 7.10 -4.50 0.00
C GLU A 157 6.74 -3.56 -1.14
N THR A 158 7.52 -2.50 -1.30
CA THR A 158 7.36 -1.54 -2.38
C THR A 158 8.19 -1.96 -3.57
N ALA A 159 7.60 -2.10 -4.73
CA ALA A 159 8.16 -2.57 -5.99
C ALA A 159 8.50 -4.09 -6.03
N PRO A 160 8.47 -4.70 -7.20
CA PRO A 160 8.94 -6.07 -7.41
C PRO A 160 10.46 -6.19 -7.16
N PRO A 161 10.95 -7.40 -6.84
CA PRO A 161 12.34 -7.60 -6.41
C PRO A 161 13.39 -7.40 -7.51
N THR A 162 13.05 -7.35 -8.80
CA THR A 162 14.03 -7.25 -9.89
C THR A 162 13.52 -6.39 -11.04
N GLU A 163 14.45 -5.71 -11.71
CA GLU A 163 14.30 -5.06 -13.03
C GLU A 163 13.13 -4.08 -13.20
N HIS A 164 12.51 -3.65 -12.11
CA HIS A 164 11.54 -2.56 -12.21
C HIS A 164 12.26 -1.27 -12.53
N ILE A 165 11.86 -0.62 -13.61
CA ILE A 165 12.53 0.58 -14.12
C ILE A 165 11.50 1.64 -14.51
N SER A 166 11.85 2.89 -14.27
CA SER A 166 11.15 4.06 -14.81
C SER A 166 12.13 5.08 -15.31
N GLU A 167 11.78 5.79 -16.38
CA GLU A 167 12.54 6.91 -16.92
C GLU A 167 11.69 8.17 -16.92
N ALA A 168 12.28 9.29 -16.50
CA ALA A 168 11.64 10.59 -16.51
C ALA A 168 12.54 11.66 -17.13
N TRP A 169 11.91 12.64 -17.78
CA TRP A 169 12.53 13.86 -18.27
C TRP A 169 12.01 15.07 -17.54
N ALA A 170 12.89 16.00 -17.25
CA ALA A 170 12.55 17.32 -16.76
C ALA A 170 13.09 18.37 -17.73
N THR A 171 12.23 19.26 -18.22
CA THR A 171 12.55 20.30 -19.22
C THR A 171 12.08 21.64 -18.71
N LEU A 172 12.94 22.67 -18.83
CA LEU A 172 12.52 24.06 -18.73
C LEU A 172 12.04 24.54 -20.11
N CYS A 173 10.76 24.90 -20.19
CA CYS A 173 10.11 25.34 -21.44
C CYS A 173 10.33 26.84 -21.72
N ASP A 174 10.09 27.25 -22.98
CA ASP A 174 10.28 28.65 -23.42
C ASP A 174 9.34 29.64 -22.71
N ASP A 175 8.17 29.16 -22.23
CA ASP A 175 7.23 29.94 -21.43
C ASP A 175 7.64 30.06 -19.95
N GLY A 176 8.80 29.52 -19.58
CA GLY A 176 9.32 29.50 -18.22
C GLY A 176 8.65 28.50 -17.28
N ARG A 177 7.74 27.63 -17.78
CA ARG A 177 7.19 26.49 -17.03
C ARG A 177 8.12 25.29 -17.13
N TYR A 178 7.90 24.32 -16.27
CA TYR A 178 8.62 23.05 -16.33
C TYR A 178 7.72 21.97 -16.91
N GLU A 179 8.26 21.12 -17.77
CA GLU A 179 7.62 19.92 -18.24
C GLU A 179 8.30 18.71 -17.62
N ILE A 180 7.50 17.84 -17.00
CA ILE A 180 7.92 16.54 -16.51
C ILE A 180 7.25 15.50 -17.39
N ALA A 181 8.05 14.64 -18.03
CA ALA A 181 7.54 13.53 -18.83
C ALA A 181 7.96 12.22 -18.17
N VAL A 182 7.00 11.31 -17.92
CA VAL A 182 7.19 10.02 -17.25
C VAL A 182 6.24 8.97 -17.81
N GLY A 183 6.73 7.74 -18.00
CA GLY A 183 5.98 6.67 -18.68
C GLY A 183 4.87 6.04 -17.85
N THR A 184 4.96 6.10 -16.52
CA THR A 184 3.98 5.47 -15.63
C THR A 184 2.58 6.01 -15.82
N VAL A 185 1.57 5.16 -15.59
CA VAL A 185 0.15 5.50 -15.80
C VAL A 185 -0.54 5.79 -14.47
N GLU A 186 -1.46 6.77 -14.49
CA GLU A 186 -2.39 7.04 -13.39
C GLU A 186 -3.66 6.20 -13.57
N PHE A 187 -4.05 5.41 -12.56
CA PHE A 187 -5.30 4.64 -12.53
C PHE A 187 -6.14 4.90 -11.26
N GLY A 188 -5.94 6.07 -10.62
CA GLY A 188 -6.69 6.55 -9.46
C GLY A 188 -5.92 6.51 -8.14
N GLU A 189 -4.67 6.10 -8.15
CA GLU A 189 -3.82 6.03 -6.94
C GLU A 189 -3.16 7.37 -6.57
N GLY A 190 -3.17 8.37 -7.49
CA GLY A 190 -2.69 9.71 -7.22
C GLY A 190 -1.24 9.99 -7.61
N THR A 191 -0.59 9.12 -8.40
CA THR A 191 0.80 9.30 -8.84
C THR A 191 0.99 10.57 -9.66
N SER A 192 0.04 10.96 -10.51
CA SER A 192 0.13 12.19 -11.30
C SER A 192 0.32 13.43 -10.42
N THR A 193 -0.47 13.57 -9.39
CA THR A 193 -0.36 14.68 -8.43
C THR A 193 0.95 14.59 -7.64
N ALA A 194 1.32 13.42 -7.19
CA ALA A 194 2.55 13.21 -6.43
C ALA A 194 3.81 13.54 -7.26
N HIS A 195 3.86 13.15 -8.53
CA HIS A 195 4.97 13.50 -9.43
C HIS A 195 5.11 15.02 -9.62
N VAL A 196 3.98 15.72 -9.79
CA VAL A 196 3.98 17.19 -9.87
C VAL A 196 4.49 17.80 -8.57
N GLN A 197 4.04 17.31 -7.40
CA GLN A 197 4.47 17.81 -6.09
C GLN A 197 5.96 17.55 -5.84
N ILE A 198 6.49 16.38 -6.19
CA ILE A 198 7.91 16.05 -6.10
C ILE A 198 8.74 17.03 -6.96
N ALA A 199 8.35 17.20 -8.23
CA ALA A 199 9.05 18.08 -9.13
C ALA A 199 9.03 19.55 -8.66
N ALA A 200 7.86 20.03 -8.23
CA ALA A 200 7.71 21.39 -7.73
C ALA A 200 8.58 21.66 -6.49
N ALA A 201 8.62 20.71 -5.54
CA ALA A 201 9.46 20.83 -4.36
C ALA A 201 10.96 20.89 -4.70
N VAL A 202 11.43 20.05 -5.63
CA VAL A 202 12.86 20.03 -6.06
C VAL A 202 13.25 21.28 -6.84
N LEU A 203 12.33 21.77 -7.66
CA LEU A 203 12.54 22.96 -8.51
C LEU A 203 12.19 24.27 -7.78
N PHE A 204 11.83 24.20 -6.50
CA PHE A 204 11.47 25.37 -5.68
C PHE A 204 10.44 26.27 -6.37
N THR A 205 9.38 25.64 -6.90
CA THR A 205 8.28 26.29 -7.61
C THR A 205 6.92 25.76 -7.11
N THR A 206 5.83 26.22 -7.73
CA THR A 206 4.48 25.77 -7.38
C THR A 206 3.96 24.68 -8.33
N PRO A 207 3.03 23.80 -7.92
CA PRO A 207 2.51 22.73 -8.77
C PRO A 207 1.90 23.20 -10.11
N ASP A 208 1.29 24.37 -10.15
CA ASP A 208 0.72 24.98 -11.37
C ASP A 208 1.76 25.38 -12.43
N ARG A 209 3.03 25.46 -12.03
CA ARG A 209 4.17 25.69 -12.95
C ARG A 209 4.68 24.41 -13.61
N ILE A 210 4.23 23.25 -13.14
CA ILE A 210 4.64 21.94 -13.67
C ILE A 210 3.57 21.45 -14.67
N ARG A 211 3.97 21.18 -15.90
CA ARG A 211 3.18 20.46 -16.89
C ARG A 211 3.61 18.99 -16.86
N LEU A 212 2.70 18.10 -16.49
CA LEU A 212 2.95 16.66 -16.53
C LEU A 212 2.56 16.10 -17.89
N VAL A 213 3.46 15.34 -18.51
CA VAL A 213 3.22 14.48 -19.67
C VAL A 213 3.37 13.05 -19.18
N GLN A 214 2.30 12.27 -19.26
CA GLN A 214 2.26 10.94 -18.68
C GLN A 214 1.63 9.95 -19.66
N SER A 215 2.17 8.72 -19.71
CA SER A 215 1.61 7.62 -20.50
C SER A 215 1.51 7.90 -22.03
N ASP A 216 2.33 8.79 -22.54
CA ASP A 216 2.40 9.13 -23.96
C ASP A 216 3.65 8.48 -24.57
N THR A 217 3.47 7.39 -25.32
CA THR A 217 4.58 6.60 -25.88
C THR A 217 5.45 7.34 -26.89
N ASP A 218 4.97 8.46 -27.45
CA ASP A 218 5.75 9.32 -28.34
C ASP A 218 6.64 10.33 -27.58
N ARG A 219 6.33 10.55 -26.30
CA ARG A 219 6.94 11.64 -25.50
C ARG A 219 7.59 11.16 -24.20
N THR A 220 7.27 9.95 -23.75
CA THR A 220 7.79 9.38 -22.50
C THR A 220 8.65 8.16 -22.78
N GLY A 221 9.56 7.84 -21.86
CA GLY A 221 10.37 6.64 -21.94
C GLY A 221 9.67 5.40 -21.42
N PHE A 222 10.43 4.33 -21.39
CA PHE A 222 9.95 3.06 -20.87
C PHE A 222 9.68 3.15 -19.36
N ASP A 223 8.56 2.57 -18.96
CA ASP A 223 8.17 2.37 -17.57
C ASP A 223 7.61 0.95 -17.42
N THR A 224 8.05 0.23 -16.39
CA THR A 224 7.59 -1.14 -16.15
C THR A 224 6.13 -1.18 -15.71
N GLY A 225 5.62 -0.09 -15.13
CA GLY A 225 4.24 0.07 -14.66
C GLY A 225 4.15 0.43 -13.18
N ALA A 226 2.97 0.89 -12.75
CA ALA A 226 2.74 1.33 -11.37
C ALA A 226 2.37 0.18 -10.41
N PHE A 227 2.26 -1.07 -10.89
CA PHE A 227 1.93 -2.24 -10.06
C PHE A 227 2.96 -2.47 -8.94
N ALA A 228 2.61 -3.29 -7.95
CA ALA A 228 3.38 -3.52 -6.72
C ALA A 228 3.73 -2.20 -6.00
N SER A 229 2.82 -1.22 -6.06
CA SER A 229 2.97 0.11 -5.44
C SER A 229 4.22 0.87 -5.90
N ALA A 230 4.72 0.58 -7.13
CA ALA A 230 5.95 1.13 -7.68
C ALA A 230 5.78 2.52 -8.32
N GLY A 231 4.57 2.95 -8.65
CA GLY A 231 4.33 4.21 -9.36
C GLY A 231 4.91 5.43 -8.65
N LEU A 232 4.65 5.57 -7.35
CA LEU A 232 5.31 6.61 -6.55
C LEU A 232 6.78 6.28 -6.30
N PHE A 233 7.09 5.03 -5.94
CA PHE A 233 8.42 4.64 -5.46
C PHE A 233 9.47 4.69 -6.57
N VAL A 234 9.23 4.04 -7.71
CA VAL A 234 10.21 3.99 -8.82
C VAL A 234 10.08 5.18 -9.74
N ALA A 235 8.88 5.46 -10.26
CA ALA A 235 8.70 6.58 -11.18
C ALA A 235 8.87 7.94 -10.48
N GLY A 236 8.42 8.07 -9.23
CA GLY A 236 8.68 9.26 -8.41
C GLY A 236 10.18 9.50 -8.17
N ASN A 237 10.99 8.44 -7.99
CA ASN A 237 12.45 8.57 -7.92
C ASN A 237 13.06 8.99 -9.26
N ALA A 238 12.55 8.54 -10.40
CA ALA A 238 12.99 9.00 -11.71
C ALA A 238 12.70 10.51 -11.88
N VAL A 239 11.48 10.95 -11.50
CA VAL A 239 11.09 12.37 -11.50
C VAL A 239 11.97 13.19 -10.57
N LEU A 240 12.19 12.74 -9.33
CA LEU A 240 13.09 13.39 -8.36
C LEU A 240 14.48 13.61 -8.93
N ARG A 241 15.07 12.56 -9.51
CA ARG A 241 16.41 12.60 -10.10
C ARG A 241 16.49 13.50 -11.34
N ALA A 242 15.49 13.45 -12.21
CA ALA A 242 15.45 14.30 -13.41
C ALA A 242 15.29 15.78 -13.06
N ALA A 243 14.36 16.11 -12.16
CA ALA A 243 14.15 17.47 -11.66
C ALA A 243 15.39 18.00 -10.91
N THR A 244 16.06 17.18 -10.10
CA THR A 244 17.32 17.53 -9.43
C THR A 244 18.42 17.84 -10.45
N ALA A 245 18.57 17.00 -11.45
CA ALA A 245 19.57 17.21 -12.50
C ALA A 245 19.31 18.48 -13.32
N LEU A 246 18.05 18.75 -13.65
CA LEU A 246 17.65 19.99 -14.32
C LEU A 246 17.98 21.22 -13.46
N ARG A 247 17.61 21.20 -12.19
CA ARG A 247 17.95 22.27 -11.24
C ARG A 247 19.47 22.51 -11.21
N ASP A 248 20.24 21.46 -11.02
CA ASP A 248 21.70 21.57 -10.91
C ASP A 248 22.32 22.08 -12.20
N ARG A 249 21.81 21.73 -13.39
CA ARG A 249 22.23 22.27 -14.67
C ARG A 249 21.89 23.74 -14.81
N MET A 250 20.70 24.17 -14.39
CA MET A 250 20.33 25.60 -14.38
C MET A 250 21.27 26.41 -13.50
N LEU A 251 21.61 25.89 -12.30
CA LEU A 251 22.52 26.58 -11.39
C LEU A 251 23.96 26.65 -11.93
N LEU A 252 24.44 25.64 -12.65
CA LEU A 252 25.72 25.66 -13.34
C LEU A 252 25.74 26.73 -14.45
N LEU A 253 24.70 26.77 -15.28
CA LEU A 253 24.59 27.75 -16.34
C LEU A 253 24.56 29.20 -15.79
N ALA A 254 23.83 29.41 -14.69
CA ALA A 254 23.77 30.72 -14.04
C ALA A 254 25.12 31.13 -13.42
N ALA A 255 25.86 30.17 -12.84
CA ALA A 255 27.21 30.38 -12.33
C ALA A 255 28.17 30.84 -13.48
N ASP A 256 28.16 30.15 -14.63
CA ASP A 256 28.94 30.48 -15.80
C ASP A 256 28.54 31.84 -16.36
N HIS A 257 27.25 32.14 -16.46
CA HIS A 257 26.73 33.40 -16.98
C HIS A 257 27.12 34.61 -16.10
N THR A 258 27.20 34.42 -14.80
CA THR A 258 27.49 35.49 -13.83
C THR A 258 28.95 35.60 -13.45
N GLY A 259 29.77 34.57 -13.72
CA GLY A 259 31.13 34.44 -13.22
C GLY A 259 31.23 34.21 -11.71
N VAL A 260 30.16 33.74 -11.07
CA VAL A 260 30.05 33.47 -9.62
C VAL A 260 30.24 31.98 -9.36
N ASP A 261 30.84 31.62 -8.24
CA ASP A 261 30.94 30.21 -7.83
C ASP A 261 29.58 29.54 -7.72
N ARG A 262 29.47 28.33 -8.27
CA ARG A 262 28.26 27.49 -8.24
C ARG A 262 27.72 27.31 -6.78
N ALA A 263 28.62 27.22 -5.80
CA ALA A 263 28.21 27.08 -4.39
C ALA A 263 27.48 28.31 -3.84
N SER A 264 27.59 29.47 -4.53
CA SER A 264 26.86 30.69 -4.18
C SER A 264 25.57 30.89 -4.97
N CYS A 265 25.14 29.85 -5.73
CA CYS A 265 23.94 29.89 -6.55
C CYS A 265 22.88 28.94 -5.98
N PHE A 266 21.64 29.40 -5.91
CA PHE A 266 20.48 28.60 -5.51
C PHE A 266 19.22 29.02 -6.28
N LEU A 267 18.25 28.12 -6.37
CA LEU A 267 16.96 28.35 -7.02
C LEU A 267 15.90 28.64 -5.95
N ALA A 268 15.09 29.67 -6.16
CA ALA A 268 13.95 30.01 -5.34
C ALA A 268 12.90 30.75 -6.18
N ASP A 269 11.65 30.42 -6.09
CA ASP A 269 10.50 31.07 -6.73
C ASP A 269 10.78 31.39 -8.22
N ASP A 270 11.10 30.36 -9.01
CA ASP A 270 11.42 30.45 -10.43
C ASP A 270 12.55 31.43 -10.77
N THR A 271 13.44 31.68 -9.83
CA THR A 271 14.57 32.62 -9.99
C THR A 271 15.83 31.95 -9.46
N VAL A 272 16.90 31.94 -10.28
CA VAL A 272 18.23 31.58 -9.81
C VAL A 272 18.89 32.80 -9.20
N ILE A 273 19.40 32.67 -8.00
CA ILE A 273 20.12 33.70 -7.26
C ILE A 273 21.59 33.28 -7.20
N CYS A 274 22.47 34.05 -7.80
CA CYS A 274 23.92 33.80 -7.83
C CYS A 274 24.69 35.03 -7.34
N GLY A 275 25.35 34.95 -6.18
CA GLY A 275 26.12 36.06 -5.64
C GLY A 275 25.30 37.35 -5.47
N GLY A 276 24.01 37.23 -5.19
CA GLY A 276 23.08 38.37 -5.07
C GLY A 276 22.42 38.81 -6.39
N LYS A 277 22.90 38.35 -7.54
CA LYS A 277 22.22 38.58 -8.83
C LYS A 277 21.01 37.66 -8.94
N ARG A 278 19.90 38.19 -9.41
CA ARG A 278 18.64 37.48 -9.65
C ARG A 278 18.44 37.25 -11.13
N ILE A 279 18.28 36.00 -11.55
CA ILE A 279 18.10 35.60 -12.96
C ILE A 279 16.80 34.79 -13.01
N PRO A 280 15.73 35.33 -13.60
CA PRO A 280 14.51 34.54 -13.84
C PRO A 280 14.81 33.31 -14.69
N VAL A 281 14.16 32.18 -14.44
CA VAL A 281 14.43 30.95 -15.21
C VAL A 281 14.13 31.10 -16.70
N SER A 282 13.21 31.98 -17.10
CA SER A 282 12.92 32.30 -18.49
C SER A 282 14.11 32.99 -19.19
N GLU A 283 14.80 33.89 -18.48
CA GLU A 283 16.01 34.55 -18.97
C GLU A 283 17.17 33.54 -19.12
N LEU A 284 17.29 32.65 -18.12
CA LEU A 284 18.28 31.57 -18.16
C LEU A 284 18.04 30.61 -19.33
N ASN A 285 16.78 30.31 -19.64
CA ASN A 285 16.40 29.44 -20.76
C ASN A 285 16.74 30.12 -22.11
N ALA A 286 16.49 31.42 -22.23
CA ALA A 286 16.88 32.21 -23.41
C ALA A 286 18.40 32.20 -23.60
N ALA A 287 19.19 32.43 -22.55
CA ALA A 287 20.64 32.36 -22.58
C ALA A 287 21.19 30.97 -22.95
N ALA A 288 20.49 29.90 -22.56
CA ALA A 288 20.80 28.54 -22.99
C ALA A 288 20.52 28.35 -24.49
N ALA A 289 19.38 28.83 -24.98
CA ALA A 289 18.98 28.72 -26.38
C ALA A 289 19.96 29.47 -27.32
N GLU A 290 20.43 30.66 -26.93
CA GLU A 290 21.47 31.42 -27.68
C GLU A 290 22.78 30.62 -27.82
N ARG A 291 23.05 29.70 -26.88
CA ARG A 291 24.22 28.81 -26.93
C ARG A 291 23.90 27.47 -27.63
N GLY A 292 22.72 27.32 -28.24
CA GLY A 292 22.28 26.09 -28.89
C GLY A 292 21.99 24.95 -27.89
N MET A 293 21.76 25.27 -26.61
CA MET A 293 21.49 24.30 -25.55
C MET A 293 20.01 24.27 -25.21
N ARG A 294 19.49 23.07 -24.92
CA ARG A 294 18.18 22.85 -24.31
C ARG A 294 18.35 22.42 -22.86
N LEU A 295 17.63 23.08 -21.98
CA LEU A 295 17.61 22.71 -20.56
C LEU A 295 16.63 21.52 -20.34
N THR A 296 17.13 20.36 -20.65
CA THR A 296 16.39 19.07 -20.49
C THR A 296 17.33 18.05 -19.87
N GLU A 297 16.84 17.32 -18.90
CA GLU A 297 17.55 16.23 -18.23
C GLU A 297 16.68 14.97 -18.16
N ALA A 298 17.28 13.83 -18.49
CA ALA A 298 16.64 12.51 -18.38
C ALA A 298 17.34 11.68 -17.32
N ARG A 299 16.57 10.99 -16.48
CA ARG A 299 17.11 10.08 -15.46
C ARG A 299 16.26 8.84 -15.32
N LYS A 300 16.92 7.75 -14.95
CA LYS A 300 16.31 6.47 -14.65
C LYS A 300 16.34 6.19 -13.15
N ALA A 301 15.34 5.44 -12.70
CA ALA A 301 15.31 4.85 -11.37
C ALA A 301 14.96 3.38 -11.47
N TYR A 302 15.33 2.63 -10.44
CA TYR A 302 15.16 1.18 -10.35
C TYR A 302 14.44 0.84 -9.06
N GLY A 303 13.80 -0.34 -9.02
CA GLY A 303 13.00 -0.80 -7.90
C GLY A 303 13.81 -1.23 -6.67
N SER A 304 15.12 -1.44 -6.78
CA SER A 304 16.00 -1.84 -5.67
C SER A 304 16.91 -0.69 -5.24
N PRO A 305 17.20 -0.52 -3.91
CA PRO A 305 16.67 -1.30 -2.79
C PRO A 305 15.19 -1.01 -2.55
N ARG A 306 14.48 -2.00 -1.98
CA ARG A 306 13.04 -1.90 -1.69
C ARG A 306 12.79 -1.40 -0.26
N SER A 307 11.63 -0.81 -0.03
CA SER A 307 11.14 -0.42 1.28
C SER A 307 9.91 -1.24 1.67
N VAL A 308 9.57 -1.25 2.95
CA VAL A 308 8.41 -1.94 3.50
C VAL A 308 7.46 -0.93 4.11
N SER A 309 6.19 -0.98 3.70
CA SER A 309 5.09 -0.31 4.39
C SER A 309 4.48 -1.27 5.40
N ALA A 310 4.39 -0.85 6.66
CA ALA A 310 3.72 -1.58 7.73
C ALA A 310 2.33 -1.01 7.97
N ASN A 311 1.36 -1.87 8.32
CA ASN A 311 0.02 -1.42 8.67
C ASN A 311 -0.68 -2.36 9.65
N THR A 312 -1.65 -1.82 10.38
CA THR A 312 -2.52 -2.55 11.30
C THR A 312 -3.94 -2.02 11.14
N GLN A 313 -4.89 -2.91 11.00
CA GLN A 313 -6.33 -2.64 10.96
C GLN A 313 -6.97 -3.05 12.29
N GLY A 314 -7.83 -2.20 12.83
CA GLY A 314 -8.76 -2.52 13.91
C GLY A 314 -10.19 -2.35 13.44
N MET A 315 -11.06 -3.24 13.87
CA MET A 315 -12.51 -3.19 13.60
C MET A 315 -13.31 -3.57 14.82
N ARG A 316 -14.41 -2.85 15.05
CA ARG A 316 -15.49 -3.22 15.97
C ARG A 316 -16.72 -3.52 15.15
N VAL A 317 -17.36 -4.65 15.40
CA VAL A 317 -18.54 -5.09 14.68
C VAL A 317 -19.69 -5.46 15.62
N ALA A 318 -20.91 -5.40 15.09
CA ALA A 318 -22.07 -6.01 15.68
C ALA A 318 -22.59 -7.10 14.74
N VAL A 319 -22.83 -8.29 15.28
CA VAL A 319 -23.36 -9.45 14.55
C VAL A 319 -24.74 -9.78 15.11
N ASN A 320 -25.76 -9.74 14.25
CA ASN A 320 -27.11 -10.09 14.65
C ASN A 320 -27.29 -11.63 14.65
N ARG A 321 -27.51 -12.20 15.82
CA ARG A 321 -27.63 -13.67 15.98
C ARG A 321 -28.90 -14.27 15.37
N VAL A 322 -29.92 -13.45 15.06
CA VAL A 322 -31.17 -13.88 14.48
C VAL A 322 -31.19 -13.81 12.95
N THR A 323 -30.49 -12.83 12.38
CA THR A 323 -30.46 -12.60 10.93
C THR A 323 -29.14 -12.93 10.27
N GLY A 324 -28.04 -13.03 11.04
CA GLY A 324 -26.69 -13.13 10.50
C GLY A 324 -26.12 -11.82 9.96
N GLU A 325 -26.83 -10.70 10.07
CA GLU A 325 -26.37 -9.39 9.62
C GLU A 325 -25.12 -8.94 10.40
N ILE A 326 -24.13 -8.42 9.69
CA ILE A 326 -22.93 -7.80 10.27
C ILE A 326 -23.01 -6.30 10.03
N ARG A 327 -22.80 -5.49 11.07
CA ARG A 327 -22.59 -4.06 11.01
C ARG A 327 -21.22 -3.71 11.51
N ILE A 328 -20.49 -2.89 10.76
CA ILE A 328 -19.19 -2.38 11.19
C ILE A 328 -19.45 -1.06 11.93
N LEU A 329 -19.21 -1.08 13.24
CA LEU A 329 -19.47 0.05 14.14
C LEU A 329 -18.30 1.04 14.13
N TYR A 330 -17.06 0.51 14.02
CA TYR A 330 -15.85 1.31 13.98
C TYR A 330 -14.79 0.65 13.10
N SER A 331 -14.03 1.46 12.39
CA SER A 331 -12.91 1.04 11.55
C SER A 331 -11.76 2.01 11.72
N VAL A 332 -10.58 1.51 12.05
CA VAL A 332 -9.35 2.28 12.19
C VAL A 332 -8.19 1.57 11.54
N GLN A 333 -7.39 2.30 10.77
CA GLN A 333 -6.15 1.75 10.20
C GLN A 333 -4.97 2.68 10.47
N ALA A 334 -3.92 2.14 11.06
CA ALA A 334 -2.62 2.79 11.17
C ALA A 334 -1.68 2.23 10.10
N LEU A 335 -0.96 3.11 9.41
CA LEU A 335 -0.02 2.70 8.36
C LEU A 335 1.22 3.60 8.30
N ASP A 336 2.28 3.02 7.75
CA ASP A 336 3.56 3.68 7.49
C ASP A 336 3.71 4.00 5.99
N PRO A 337 3.47 5.25 5.56
CA PRO A 337 3.67 5.70 4.18
C PRO A 337 5.07 6.27 3.94
N GLY A 338 6.02 6.11 4.86
CA GLY A 338 7.22 6.94 4.88
C GLY A 338 6.88 8.40 5.18
N VAL A 339 7.58 9.32 4.55
CA VAL A 339 7.22 10.75 4.56
C VAL A 339 6.04 10.98 3.62
N VAL A 340 5.01 11.63 4.14
CA VAL A 340 3.77 11.88 3.38
C VAL A 340 3.96 12.99 2.36
N ILE A 341 3.76 12.69 1.07
CA ILE A 341 3.77 13.70 -0.01
C ILE A 341 2.41 14.38 -0.11
N ASN A 342 1.32 13.60 -0.07
CA ASN A 342 -0.05 14.12 -0.16
C ASN A 342 -0.97 13.44 0.85
N PRO A 343 -1.30 14.11 1.98
CA PRO A 343 -2.11 13.51 3.05
C PRO A 343 -3.52 13.11 2.62
N ALA A 344 -4.15 13.89 1.73
CA ALA A 344 -5.49 13.59 1.26
C ALA A 344 -5.53 12.31 0.40
N GLN A 345 -4.50 12.12 -0.45
CA GLN A 345 -4.39 10.93 -1.27
C GLN A 345 -4.03 9.69 -0.45
N VAL A 346 -3.12 9.80 0.54
CA VAL A 346 -2.83 8.71 1.49
C VAL A 346 -4.12 8.25 2.16
N ARG A 347 -4.91 9.18 2.69
CA ARG A 347 -6.20 8.87 3.31
C ARG A 347 -7.15 8.18 2.32
N GLY A 348 -7.31 8.73 1.11
CA GLY A 348 -8.16 8.13 0.08
C GLY A 348 -7.75 6.71 -0.32
N GLN A 349 -6.44 6.43 -0.35
CA GLN A 349 -5.92 5.09 -0.62
C GLN A 349 -6.28 4.10 0.51
N VAL A 350 -6.20 4.52 1.77
CA VAL A 350 -6.60 3.69 2.91
C VAL A 350 -8.10 3.41 2.90
N GLU A 351 -8.93 4.46 2.80
CA GLU A 351 -10.38 4.33 2.78
C GLU A 351 -10.85 3.42 1.62
N GLY A 352 -10.26 3.57 0.42
CA GLY A 352 -10.54 2.72 -0.74
C GLY A 352 -10.07 1.27 -0.57
N GLY A 353 -8.93 1.03 0.09
CA GLY A 353 -8.45 -0.31 0.42
C GLY A 353 -9.34 -1.02 1.44
N VAL A 354 -9.78 -0.30 2.46
CA VAL A 354 -10.72 -0.82 3.46
C VAL A 354 -12.07 -1.15 2.82
N ALA A 355 -12.61 -0.27 1.98
CA ALA A 355 -13.86 -0.51 1.26
C ALA A 355 -13.81 -1.79 0.40
N GLN A 356 -12.74 -1.96 -0.34
CA GLN A 356 -12.53 -3.15 -1.17
C GLN A 356 -12.38 -4.42 -0.32
N GLY A 357 -11.62 -4.36 0.77
CA GLY A 357 -11.46 -5.48 1.70
C GLY A 357 -12.77 -5.90 2.37
N ILE A 358 -13.64 -4.95 2.73
CA ILE A 358 -14.98 -5.22 3.26
C ILE A 358 -15.82 -5.98 2.22
N GLY A 359 -15.73 -5.56 0.94
CA GLY A 359 -16.42 -6.25 -0.16
C GLY A 359 -16.06 -7.73 -0.24
N PHE A 360 -14.78 -8.05 -0.18
CA PHE A 360 -14.30 -9.44 -0.21
C PHE A 360 -14.83 -10.28 0.95
N VAL A 361 -14.97 -9.65 2.12
CA VAL A 361 -15.43 -10.36 3.32
C VAL A 361 -16.93 -10.57 3.34
N LEU A 362 -17.72 -9.60 2.89
CA LEU A 362 -19.15 -9.60 3.14
C LEU A 362 -20.01 -9.92 1.92
N THR A 363 -19.60 -9.51 0.70
CA THR A 363 -20.55 -9.46 -0.42
C THR A 363 -20.04 -10.03 -1.74
N GLU A 364 -18.73 -9.95 -2.02
CA GLU A 364 -18.19 -10.31 -3.33
C GLU A 364 -17.87 -11.81 -3.41
N ASN A 365 -18.48 -12.51 -4.35
CA ASN A 365 -18.21 -13.92 -4.59
C ASN A 365 -18.53 -14.30 -6.04
N PHE A 366 -17.67 -15.12 -6.64
CA PHE A 366 -17.97 -15.81 -7.89
C PHE A 366 -18.69 -17.12 -7.63
N HIS A 367 -19.91 -17.26 -8.15
CA HIS A 367 -20.64 -18.50 -8.11
C HIS A 367 -20.40 -19.26 -9.42
N LEU A 368 -19.69 -20.36 -9.33
CA LEU A 368 -19.44 -21.26 -10.46
C LEU A 368 -20.28 -22.52 -10.30
N ASP A 369 -20.84 -23.03 -11.40
CA ASP A 369 -21.45 -24.36 -11.43
C ASP A 369 -20.39 -25.47 -11.57
N ASP A 370 -20.81 -26.73 -11.56
CA ASP A 370 -19.94 -27.89 -11.66
C ASP A 370 -19.17 -27.96 -13.00
N THR A 371 -19.56 -27.17 -14.01
CA THR A 371 -18.87 -27.05 -15.29
C THR A 371 -17.89 -25.88 -15.34
N GLY A 372 -17.81 -25.05 -14.28
CA GLY A 372 -16.99 -23.85 -14.21
C GLY A 372 -17.64 -22.63 -14.87
N THR A 373 -18.94 -22.69 -15.19
CA THR A 373 -19.67 -21.56 -15.75
C THR A 373 -20.06 -20.59 -14.63
N MET A 374 -19.79 -19.28 -14.84
CA MET A 374 -20.13 -18.24 -13.88
C MET A 374 -21.64 -18.00 -13.86
N LEU A 375 -22.28 -18.15 -12.68
CA LEU A 375 -23.72 -17.98 -12.49
C LEU A 375 -24.13 -16.53 -12.19
N ASN A 376 -23.19 -15.68 -11.79
CA ASN A 376 -23.42 -14.28 -11.44
C ASN A 376 -22.55 -13.29 -12.25
N PRO A 377 -22.58 -13.29 -13.58
CA PRO A 377 -21.66 -12.53 -14.45
C PRO A 377 -22.05 -11.05 -14.64
N ASN A 378 -22.75 -10.47 -13.69
CA ASN A 378 -23.20 -9.07 -13.78
C ASN A 378 -23.23 -8.40 -12.39
N LEU A 379 -23.10 -7.06 -12.37
CA LEU A 379 -23.02 -6.27 -11.14
C LEU A 379 -24.31 -6.25 -10.30
N ARG A 380 -25.41 -6.81 -10.77
CA ARG A 380 -26.61 -7.01 -9.96
C ARG A 380 -26.45 -8.17 -8.99
N ASN A 381 -25.77 -9.23 -9.41
CA ASN A 381 -25.62 -10.48 -8.68
C ASN A 381 -24.20 -10.63 -8.07
N TYR A 382 -23.18 -10.05 -8.69
CA TYR A 382 -21.87 -9.82 -8.09
C TYR A 382 -21.93 -8.46 -7.38
N ARG A 383 -22.10 -8.49 -6.07
CA ARG A 383 -22.42 -7.29 -5.30
C ARG A 383 -21.15 -6.62 -4.75
N ILE A 384 -20.77 -5.50 -5.36
CA ILE A 384 -19.77 -4.58 -4.82
C ILE A 384 -20.43 -3.76 -3.70
N PRO A 385 -19.75 -3.47 -2.58
CA PRO A 385 -20.28 -2.61 -1.53
C PRO A 385 -20.68 -1.23 -2.06
N THR A 386 -21.78 -0.72 -1.56
CA THR A 386 -22.21 0.67 -1.82
C THR A 386 -21.61 1.62 -0.78
N TYR A 387 -21.71 2.93 -1.02
CA TYR A 387 -21.28 3.96 -0.07
C TYR A 387 -21.92 3.78 1.32
N ALA A 388 -23.14 3.29 1.40
CA ALA A 388 -23.86 3.07 2.65
C ALA A 388 -23.36 1.84 3.44
N ASP A 389 -22.68 0.91 2.77
CA ASP A 389 -22.15 -0.32 3.38
C ASP A 389 -20.77 -0.09 4.03
N ILE A 390 -20.11 1.04 3.71
CA ILE A 390 -18.73 1.30 4.12
C ILE A 390 -18.70 2.24 5.33
N PRO A 391 -18.05 1.84 6.44
CA PRO A 391 -17.89 2.71 7.60
C PRO A 391 -16.91 3.84 7.29
N ARG A 392 -17.03 4.94 8.03
CA ARG A 392 -15.94 5.90 8.09
C ARG A 392 -14.73 5.23 8.74
N THR A 393 -13.60 5.21 8.04
CA THR A 393 -12.34 4.69 8.59
C THR A 393 -11.50 5.82 9.15
N GLU A 394 -11.07 5.68 10.40
CA GLU A 394 -10.06 6.55 10.98
C GLU A 394 -8.68 6.14 10.44
N VAL A 395 -7.95 7.10 9.87
CA VAL A 395 -6.64 6.86 9.26
C VAL A 395 -5.55 7.48 10.13
N LEU A 396 -4.68 6.65 10.68
CA LEU A 396 -3.59 7.03 11.57
C LEU A 396 -2.24 6.89 10.85
N ILE A 397 -1.60 7.99 10.55
CA ILE A 397 -0.32 8.00 9.83
C ILE A 397 0.82 7.80 10.83
N VAL A 398 1.69 6.84 10.54
CA VAL A 398 2.91 6.52 11.29
C VAL A 398 4.11 6.77 10.38
N GLU A 399 4.52 8.03 10.24
CA GLU A 399 5.65 8.40 9.37
C GLU A 399 6.97 7.75 9.81
N SER A 400 7.77 7.42 8.80
CA SER A 400 9.17 6.95 8.92
C SER A 400 10.04 7.62 7.87
N THR A 401 11.35 7.50 8.03
CA THR A 401 12.34 8.09 7.12
C THR A 401 13.28 7.07 6.48
N ASP A 402 13.05 5.79 6.72
CA ASP A 402 13.91 4.68 6.28
C ASP A 402 13.67 4.22 4.84
N SER A 403 12.84 4.95 4.07
CA SER A 403 12.53 4.57 2.70
C SER A 403 13.57 5.03 1.69
N ALA A 404 13.86 4.17 0.71
CA ALA A 404 14.58 4.52 -0.51
C ALA A 404 13.70 5.22 -1.57
N GLY A 405 12.43 5.46 -1.29
CA GLY A 405 11.51 6.18 -2.17
C GLY A 405 11.78 7.68 -2.25
N PRO A 406 11.13 8.39 -3.18
CA PRO A 406 11.33 9.82 -3.36
C PRO A 406 10.95 10.57 -2.08
N MET A 407 11.84 11.44 -1.59
CA MET A 407 11.66 12.18 -0.33
C MET A 407 11.38 11.28 0.89
N ALA A 408 11.90 10.05 0.91
CA ALA A 408 11.65 9.03 1.90
C ALA A 408 10.18 8.55 2.00
N SER A 409 9.38 8.72 0.95
CA SER A 409 8.02 8.17 0.87
C SER A 409 8.03 6.67 0.56
N LYS A 410 6.93 5.99 0.86
CA LYS A 410 6.69 4.56 0.56
C LYS A 410 5.45 4.40 -0.33
N GLY A 411 5.44 3.35 -1.14
CA GLY A 411 4.23 2.93 -1.83
C GLY A 411 3.28 2.24 -0.86
N ILE A 412 2.02 2.66 -0.81
CA ILE A 412 1.02 2.16 0.13
C ILE A 412 -0.25 1.64 -0.53
N ALA A 413 -0.36 1.80 -1.84
CA ALA A 413 -1.62 1.54 -2.55
C ALA A 413 -2.16 0.12 -2.30
N GLU A 414 -1.29 -0.86 -2.14
CA GLU A 414 -1.64 -2.26 -1.90
C GLU A 414 -1.65 -2.65 -0.43
N SER A 415 -0.80 -2.04 0.40
CA SER A 415 -0.68 -2.45 1.81
C SER A 415 -1.98 -2.31 2.60
N CYS A 416 -2.77 -1.28 2.32
CA CYS A 416 -3.95 -0.92 3.10
C CYS A 416 -5.12 -1.93 3.00
N ILE A 417 -5.16 -2.81 1.99
CA ILE A 417 -6.22 -3.84 1.88
C ILE A 417 -5.90 -5.11 2.69
N ASN A 418 -4.62 -5.45 2.84
CA ASN A 418 -4.17 -6.74 3.34
C ASN A 418 -4.69 -7.11 4.75
N PRO A 419 -4.74 -6.22 5.76
CA PRO A 419 -5.18 -6.56 7.09
C PRO A 419 -6.71 -6.48 7.28
N VAL A 420 -7.47 -6.05 6.26
CA VAL A 420 -8.91 -5.77 6.41
C VAL A 420 -9.71 -7.03 6.63
N ALA A 421 -9.53 -8.02 5.76
CA ALA A 421 -10.26 -9.28 5.84
C ALA A 421 -10.03 -10.04 7.15
N PRO A 422 -8.78 -10.23 7.61
CA PRO A 422 -8.54 -10.89 8.88
C PRO A 422 -9.04 -10.07 10.08
N ALA A 423 -8.90 -8.75 10.09
CA ALA A 423 -9.41 -7.91 11.18
C ALA A 423 -10.91 -8.05 11.34
N LEU A 424 -11.66 -7.99 10.22
CA LEU A 424 -13.11 -8.17 10.24
C LEU A 424 -13.53 -9.58 10.70
N ALA A 425 -12.86 -10.63 10.21
CA ALA A 425 -13.15 -12.01 10.61
C ALA A 425 -12.78 -12.27 12.07
N ASN A 426 -11.71 -11.65 12.60
CA ASN A 426 -11.34 -11.73 14.01
C ASN A 426 -12.39 -11.04 14.89
N ALA A 427 -12.92 -9.86 14.45
CA ALA A 427 -14.00 -9.20 15.15
C ALA A 427 -15.29 -10.03 15.20
N VAL A 428 -15.63 -10.72 14.09
CA VAL A 428 -16.77 -11.66 14.07
C VAL A 428 -16.53 -12.86 14.99
N TYR A 429 -15.30 -13.37 15.06
CA TYR A 429 -14.94 -14.43 15.98
C TYR A 429 -15.08 -13.99 17.45
N ASP A 430 -14.60 -12.82 17.79
CA ASP A 430 -14.74 -12.27 19.14
C ASP A 430 -16.20 -12.09 19.54
N ALA A 431 -17.04 -11.56 18.61
CA ALA A 431 -18.47 -11.40 18.83
C ALA A 431 -19.23 -12.72 19.03
N THR A 432 -18.86 -13.76 18.29
CA THR A 432 -19.70 -14.99 18.15
C THR A 432 -19.10 -16.24 18.77
N GLY A 433 -17.80 -16.25 19.05
CA GLY A 433 -17.04 -17.46 19.41
C GLY A 433 -16.86 -18.45 18.26
N ILE A 434 -17.31 -18.12 17.04
CA ILE A 434 -17.26 -19.01 15.88
C ILE A 434 -16.19 -18.54 14.90
N ARG A 435 -15.21 -19.40 14.60
CA ARG A 435 -14.21 -19.13 13.58
C ARG A 435 -14.72 -19.52 12.18
N PHE A 436 -14.89 -18.51 11.34
CA PHE A 436 -15.19 -18.69 9.92
C PHE A 436 -13.88 -18.75 9.14
N ARG A 437 -13.74 -19.76 8.28
CA ARG A 437 -12.52 -20.00 7.48
C ARG A 437 -12.74 -19.77 5.98
N ASP A 438 -13.97 -19.59 5.57
CA ASP A 438 -14.39 -19.38 4.19
C ASP A 438 -15.06 -18.03 4.03
N LEU A 439 -14.66 -17.29 3.03
CA LEU A 439 -15.27 -16.01 2.63
C LEU A 439 -16.18 -16.20 1.41
N PRO A 440 -17.17 -15.33 1.21
CA PRO A 440 -17.61 -14.23 2.06
C PRO A 440 -18.42 -14.70 3.29
N LEU A 441 -18.46 -13.84 4.32
CA LEU A 441 -19.27 -14.00 5.53
C LEU A 441 -20.69 -13.47 5.26
N THR A 442 -21.47 -14.17 4.45
CA THR A 442 -22.85 -13.77 4.15
C THR A 442 -23.76 -13.93 5.36
N PRO A 443 -24.85 -13.15 5.46
CA PRO A 443 -25.83 -13.31 6.54
C PRO A 443 -26.33 -14.73 6.69
N GLU A 444 -26.59 -15.44 5.58
CA GLU A 444 -27.05 -16.83 5.60
C GLU A 444 -26.02 -17.74 6.25
N ARG A 445 -24.75 -17.62 5.86
CA ARG A 445 -23.65 -18.43 6.42
C ARG A 445 -23.43 -18.17 7.91
N ILE A 446 -23.54 -16.91 8.33
CA ILE A 446 -23.45 -16.53 9.74
C ILE A 446 -24.62 -17.13 10.51
N PHE A 447 -25.86 -16.94 10.05
CA PHE A 447 -27.07 -17.45 10.66
C PHE A 447 -27.05 -18.97 10.83
N GLU A 448 -26.70 -19.71 9.77
CA GLU A 448 -26.61 -21.18 9.82
C GLU A 448 -25.66 -21.67 10.91
N ARG A 449 -24.50 -21.04 11.03
CA ARG A 449 -23.49 -21.42 12.03
C ARG A 449 -23.90 -21.02 13.46
N LEU A 450 -24.56 -19.85 13.62
CA LEU A 450 -25.05 -19.40 14.94
C LEU A 450 -26.22 -20.25 15.47
N ARG A 451 -27.10 -20.73 14.59
CA ARG A 451 -28.21 -21.57 14.95
C ARG A 451 -27.77 -22.91 15.58
N ASP A 452 -26.59 -23.39 15.19
CA ASP A 452 -26.07 -24.69 15.65
C ASP A 452 -25.28 -24.57 16.98
N VAL A 453 -25.17 -23.36 17.53
CA VAL A 453 -24.56 -23.11 18.85
C VAL A 453 -25.68 -23.05 19.90
N PRO A 454 -25.62 -23.88 20.93
CA PRO A 454 -26.67 -23.98 21.97
C PRO A 454 -26.83 -22.69 22.80
#